data_8d250fec1a5abc10a7a5d9c6ca1295da
#
_entry.id   8d250fec1a5abc10a7a5d9c6ca1295da
#
_cell.length_a   1.000
_cell.length_b   1.000
_cell.length_c   1.000
_cell.angle_alpha   90.00
_cell.angle_beta   90.00
_cell.angle_gamma   90.00
#
_symmetry.space_group_name_H-M   'P 1'
#
loop_
_entity.id
_entity.type
_entity.pdbx_description
1 polymer ?
#
loop_
_entity_poly.entity_id
_entity_poly.type
_entity_poly.pdbx_seq_one_letter_code
_entity_poly.pdbx_strand_id
1 'polypeptide(L)'
;GFVQSDVMAYAWDGVRAFEQDGATHDFRTLGGLYAETVQLFTMDPDIKTVEDLKGKSVSIGAANSGVYFNALDVLNAGGITLDDIHPQYLSFEDSKESLKDGKIDAAFIVAGAPTTAITELATTNGVYMINIDGAIRDSILSDCPYYTSYQIPAGTYPGQDEPVETITVKATIVVSENLDDDTVYDMTAAIFDHADEIASENAKGEELSLENATTGMTIPFHEGAARYYAEHGITVDTKGE
;
A
#
# COMPACT_ATOMS: atom_id res chain seq x y z
N GLY A 1 13.79 6.09 -5.95
CA GLY A 1 12.37 6.09 -6.37
C GLY A 1 11.46 5.69 -5.23
N PHE A 2 10.15 6.00 -5.36
CA PHE A 2 9.12 5.55 -4.43
C PHE A 2 8.47 4.28 -4.95
N VAL A 3 8.24 3.31 -4.07
CA VAL A 3 7.65 2.01 -4.41
C VAL A 3 6.91 1.44 -3.19
N GLN A 4 5.89 0.61 -3.43
CA GLN A 4 5.29 -0.19 -2.35
C GLN A 4 6.25 -1.32 -1.92
N SER A 5 6.25 -1.67 -0.64
CA SER A 5 7.13 -2.71 -0.08
C SER A 5 6.93 -4.09 -0.69
N ASP A 6 5.71 -4.43 -1.09
CA ASP A 6 5.38 -5.67 -1.81
C ASP A 6 5.94 -5.67 -3.23
N VAL A 7 5.75 -4.56 -3.99
CA VAL A 7 6.29 -4.43 -5.36
C VAL A 7 7.82 -4.45 -5.35
N MET A 8 8.43 -3.85 -4.33
CA MET A 8 9.88 -3.92 -4.10
C MET A 8 10.34 -5.39 -3.93
N ALA A 9 9.62 -6.17 -3.13
CA ALA A 9 9.89 -7.60 -2.94
C ALA A 9 9.68 -8.39 -4.24
N TYR A 10 8.62 -8.10 -5.01
CA TYR A 10 8.41 -8.76 -6.32
C TYR A 10 9.56 -8.54 -7.30
N ALA A 11 10.10 -7.32 -7.34
CA ALA A 11 11.25 -7.01 -8.19
C ALA A 11 12.52 -7.74 -7.73
N TRP A 12 12.72 -7.79 -6.41
CA TRP A 12 13.87 -8.48 -5.81
C TRP A 12 13.85 -9.98 -6.10
N ASP A 13 12.67 -10.62 -5.98
CA ASP A 13 12.50 -12.06 -6.18
C ASP A 13 12.24 -12.45 -7.64
N GLY A 14 11.99 -11.49 -8.53
CA GLY A 14 11.67 -11.74 -9.95
C GLY A 14 10.34 -12.45 -10.14
N VAL A 15 9.32 -12.08 -9.36
CA VAL A 15 7.98 -12.69 -9.39
C VAL A 15 6.90 -11.72 -9.83
N ARG A 16 5.70 -12.22 -10.11
CA ARG A 16 4.51 -11.43 -10.49
C ARG A 16 4.78 -10.51 -11.69
N ALA A 17 4.80 -9.17 -11.49
CA ALA A 17 5.07 -8.22 -12.56
C ALA A 17 6.46 -8.39 -13.20
N PHE A 18 7.40 -9.02 -12.49
CA PHE A 18 8.79 -9.18 -12.90
C PHE A 18 9.15 -10.59 -13.36
N GLU A 19 8.19 -11.49 -13.51
CA GLU A 19 8.45 -12.88 -13.95
C GLU A 19 9.17 -12.97 -15.29
N GLN A 20 8.92 -12.04 -16.21
CA GLN A 20 9.56 -12.01 -17.53
C GLN A 20 10.95 -11.38 -17.51
N ASP A 21 11.15 -10.40 -16.64
CA ASP A 21 12.41 -9.65 -16.52
C ASP A 21 13.39 -10.36 -15.58
N GLY A 22 12.88 -11.18 -14.67
CA GLY A 22 13.66 -11.87 -13.64
C GLY A 22 13.95 -11.00 -12.42
N ALA A 23 14.62 -11.58 -11.44
CA ALA A 23 15.03 -10.89 -10.22
C ALA A 23 16.03 -9.77 -10.52
N THR A 24 15.90 -8.65 -9.83
CA THR A 24 16.85 -7.54 -9.89
C THR A 24 17.33 -7.15 -8.50
N HIS A 25 18.63 -7.01 -8.33
CA HIS A 25 19.27 -6.67 -7.06
C HIS A 25 20.07 -5.37 -7.14
N ASP A 26 19.82 -4.55 -8.16
CA ASP A 26 20.54 -3.30 -8.45
C ASP A 26 20.09 -2.12 -7.58
N PHE A 27 19.19 -2.37 -6.64
CA PHE A 27 18.64 -1.37 -5.73
C PHE A 27 18.74 -1.81 -4.27
N ARG A 28 18.62 -0.83 -3.38
CA ARG A 28 18.65 -1.02 -1.93
C ARG A 28 17.55 -0.17 -1.29
N THR A 29 17.09 -0.58 -0.12
CA THR A 29 16.16 0.18 0.71
C THR A 29 16.86 1.40 1.30
N LEU A 30 16.25 2.57 1.19
CA LEU A 30 16.62 3.73 1.99
C LEU A 30 15.81 3.74 3.28
N GLY A 31 14.50 3.51 3.19
CA GLY A 31 13.62 3.42 4.35
C GLY A 31 12.14 3.34 3.96
N GLY A 32 11.32 2.82 4.88
CA GLY A 32 9.88 2.90 4.81
C GLY A 32 9.37 4.27 5.29
N LEU A 33 8.23 4.71 4.76
CA LEU A 33 7.67 6.03 5.04
C LEU A 33 6.37 5.94 5.85
N TYR A 34 5.30 5.56 5.20
CA TYR A 34 3.95 5.52 5.77
C TYR A 34 3.16 4.31 5.24
N ALA A 35 2.05 4.03 5.91
CA ALA A 35 1.16 2.97 5.51
C ALA A 35 0.39 3.32 4.22
N GLU A 36 0.47 2.44 3.23
CA GLU A 36 -0.40 2.43 2.06
C GLU A 36 -1.51 1.41 2.27
N THR A 37 -2.67 1.92 2.67
CA THR A 37 -3.81 1.13 3.13
C THR A 37 -4.59 0.60 1.93
N VAL A 38 -4.87 -0.70 1.94
CA VAL A 38 -5.77 -1.33 0.97
C VAL A 38 -7.20 -0.95 1.34
N GLN A 39 -7.85 -0.18 0.48
CA GLN A 39 -9.18 0.37 0.70
C GLN A 39 -10.13 -0.19 -0.36
N LEU A 40 -11.05 -1.03 0.08
CA LEU A 40 -12.15 -1.55 -0.73
C LEU A 40 -13.42 -0.80 -0.37
N PHE A 41 -14.10 -0.24 -1.37
CA PHE A 41 -15.29 0.59 -1.15
C PHE A 41 -16.29 0.51 -2.30
N THR A 42 -17.53 0.86 -1.99
CA THR A 42 -18.67 0.84 -2.91
C THR A 42 -19.63 1.99 -2.62
N MET A 43 -20.56 2.26 -3.54
CA MET A 43 -21.73 3.11 -3.32
C MET A 43 -23.02 2.29 -3.12
N ASP A 44 -22.96 0.97 -3.25
CA ASP A 44 -24.09 0.05 -3.06
C ASP A 44 -24.12 -0.48 -1.61
N PRO A 45 -25.13 -0.13 -0.79
CA PRO A 45 -25.22 -0.57 0.60
C PRO A 45 -25.44 -2.09 0.78
N ASP A 46 -25.73 -2.80 -0.32
CA ASP A 46 -25.97 -4.25 -0.30
C ASP A 46 -24.65 -5.04 -0.50
N ILE A 47 -23.56 -4.38 -0.95
CA ILE A 47 -22.21 -4.96 -1.03
C ILE A 47 -21.50 -4.69 0.29
N LYS A 48 -21.33 -5.72 1.13
CA LYS A 48 -20.84 -5.60 2.51
C LYS A 48 -19.56 -6.38 2.79
N THR A 49 -19.30 -7.39 1.99
CA THR A 49 -18.16 -8.30 2.15
C THR A 49 -17.40 -8.45 0.83
N VAL A 50 -16.19 -9.00 0.90
CA VAL A 50 -15.41 -9.31 -0.30
C VAL A 50 -16.16 -10.32 -1.19
N GLU A 51 -16.87 -11.27 -0.60
CA GLU A 51 -17.62 -12.31 -1.31
C GLU A 51 -18.79 -11.74 -2.13
N ASP A 52 -19.35 -10.60 -1.73
CA ASP A 52 -20.44 -9.92 -2.47
C ASP A 52 -19.98 -9.33 -3.81
N LEU A 53 -18.67 -9.31 -4.05
CA LEU A 53 -18.09 -8.85 -5.33
C LEU A 53 -18.31 -9.82 -6.47
N LYS A 54 -18.73 -11.08 -6.23
CA LYS A 54 -19.00 -12.05 -7.30
C LYS A 54 -20.06 -11.54 -8.28
N GLY A 55 -19.72 -11.56 -9.56
CA GLY A 55 -20.56 -11.06 -10.65
C GLY A 55 -20.61 -9.52 -10.77
N LYS A 56 -19.85 -8.79 -9.96
CA LYS A 56 -19.80 -7.32 -9.95
C LYS A 56 -18.71 -6.77 -10.86
N SER A 57 -18.90 -5.53 -11.30
CA SER A 57 -17.87 -4.76 -11.99
C SER A 57 -16.98 -4.07 -10.95
N VAL A 58 -15.71 -4.48 -10.87
CA VAL A 58 -14.80 -4.04 -9.81
C VAL A 58 -13.55 -3.39 -10.40
N SER A 59 -13.25 -2.15 -10.00
CA SER A 59 -11.95 -1.54 -10.30
C SER A 59 -10.88 -2.14 -9.39
N ILE A 60 -9.87 -2.76 -10.02
CA ILE A 60 -8.74 -3.42 -9.37
C ILE A 60 -7.42 -2.69 -9.59
N GLY A 61 -7.48 -1.38 -9.91
CA GLY A 61 -6.29 -0.57 -10.22
C GLY A 61 -5.80 -0.75 -11.65
N ALA A 62 -4.82 0.06 -12.03
CA ALA A 62 -4.19 -0.07 -13.35
C ALA A 62 -3.48 -1.42 -13.49
N ALA A 63 -3.45 -1.96 -14.70
CA ALA A 63 -2.79 -3.24 -14.97
C ALA A 63 -1.32 -3.24 -14.49
N ASN A 64 -0.92 -4.28 -13.78
CA ASN A 64 0.42 -4.45 -13.19
C ASN A 64 0.83 -3.38 -12.18
N SER A 65 -0.12 -2.59 -11.66
CA SER A 65 0.14 -1.68 -10.53
C SER A 65 0.20 -2.44 -9.21
N GLY A 66 0.75 -1.82 -8.15
CA GLY A 66 0.67 -2.37 -6.80
C GLY A 66 -0.78 -2.63 -6.36
N VAL A 67 -1.70 -1.69 -6.66
CA VAL A 67 -3.14 -1.84 -6.40
C VAL A 67 -3.71 -3.11 -7.03
N TYR A 68 -3.32 -3.40 -8.28
CA TYR A 68 -3.74 -4.61 -8.98
C TYR A 68 -3.36 -5.88 -8.22
N PHE A 69 -2.10 -5.98 -7.77
CA PHE A 69 -1.65 -7.15 -7.02
C PHE A 69 -2.29 -7.25 -5.64
N ASN A 70 -2.45 -6.13 -4.93
CA ASN A 70 -3.14 -6.12 -3.65
C ASN A 70 -4.62 -6.52 -3.78
N ALA A 71 -5.30 -6.06 -4.83
CA ALA A 71 -6.68 -6.47 -5.11
C ALA A 71 -6.77 -7.97 -5.42
N LEU A 72 -5.82 -8.53 -6.20
CA LEU A 72 -5.76 -9.97 -6.45
C LEU A 72 -5.54 -10.78 -5.17
N ASP A 73 -4.68 -10.32 -4.27
CA ASP A 73 -4.43 -11.01 -3.00
C ASP A 73 -5.69 -11.06 -2.14
N VAL A 74 -6.43 -9.95 -2.03
CA VAL A 74 -7.70 -9.88 -1.30
C VAL A 74 -8.77 -10.76 -1.94
N LEU A 75 -8.95 -10.67 -3.26
CA LEU A 75 -9.94 -11.47 -3.99
C LEU A 75 -9.66 -12.97 -3.86
N ASN A 76 -8.40 -13.39 -4.09
CA ASN A 76 -8.01 -14.79 -3.99
C ASN A 76 -8.19 -15.35 -2.57
N ALA A 77 -7.82 -14.58 -1.54
CA ALA A 77 -8.05 -14.96 -0.15
C ALA A 77 -9.56 -15.08 0.17
N GLY A 78 -10.41 -14.29 -0.49
CA GLY A 78 -11.87 -14.39 -0.44
C GLY A 78 -12.46 -15.48 -1.35
N GLY A 79 -11.62 -16.30 -2.02
CA GLY A 79 -12.07 -17.36 -2.93
C GLY A 79 -12.72 -16.82 -4.21
N ILE A 80 -12.27 -15.65 -4.67
CA ILE A 80 -12.74 -14.97 -5.88
C ILE A 80 -11.58 -14.87 -6.86
N THR A 81 -11.81 -15.32 -8.08
CA THR A 81 -10.87 -15.16 -9.21
C THR A 81 -11.31 -14.01 -10.11
N LEU A 82 -10.47 -13.60 -11.05
CA LEU A 82 -10.85 -12.59 -12.05
C LEU A 82 -12.01 -13.03 -12.95
N ASP A 83 -12.22 -14.34 -13.11
CA ASP A 83 -13.35 -14.89 -13.88
C ASP A 83 -14.69 -14.78 -13.14
N ASP A 84 -14.65 -14.58 -11.81
CA ASP A 84 -15.85 -14.42 -10.97
C ASP A 84 -16.36 -12.97 -10.92
N ILE A 85 -15.62 -11.99 -11.46
CA ILE A 85 -15.97 -10.57 -11.48
C ILE A 85 -15.86 -10.00 -12.89
N HIS A 86 -16.23 -8.73 -13.08
CA HIS A 86 -15.95 -7.97 -14.29
C HIS A 86 -14.85 -6.94 -14.01
N PRO A 87 -13.55 -7.32 -14.11
CA PRO A 87 -12.46 -6.48 -13.68
C PRO A 87 -12.31 -5.24 -14.56
N GLN A 88 -12.08 -4.09 -13.92
CA GLN A 88 -11.82 -2.82 -14.58
C GLN A 88 -10.43 -2.32 -14.13
N TYR A 89 -9.62 -1.88 -15.08
CA TYR A 89 -8.24 -1.45 -14.85
C TYR A 89 -8.16 0.08 -14.90
N LEU A 90 -8.49 0.73 -13.78
CA LEU A 90 -8.71 2.17 -13.72
C LEU A 90 -7.72 2.86 -12.78
N SER A 91 -7.47 4.14 -13.03
CA SER A 91 -6.83 5.03 -12.06
C SER A 91 -7.77 5.32 -10.87
N PHE A 92 -7.25 5.94 -9.80
CA PHE A 92 -8.08 6.34 -8.64
C PHE A 92 -9.19 7.31 -9.06
N GLU A 93 -8.86 8.28 -9.92
CA GLU A 93 -9.82 9.27 -10.39
C GLU A 93 -10.87 8.64 -11.33
N ASP A 94 -10.44 7.79 -12.27
CA ASP A 94 -11.37 7.10 -13.15
C ASP A 94 -12.28 6.12 -12.39
N SER A 95 -11.78 5.50 -11.30
CA SER A 95 -12.57 4.63 -10.41
C SER A 95 -13.65 5.43 -9.70
N LYS A 96 -13.30 6.59 -9.14
CA LYS A 96 -14.24 7.53 -8.52
C LYS A 96 -15.36 7.94 -9.47
N GLU A 97 -15.00 8.40 -10.67
CA GLU A 97 -16.00 8.83 -11.66
C GLU A 97 -16.85 7.65 -12.18
N SER A 98 -16.24 6.46 -12.34
CA SER A 98 -16.96 5.26 -12.78
C SER A 98 -17.96 4.75 -11.74
N LEU A 99 -17.63 4.81 -10.44
CA LEU A 99 -18.57 4.52 -9.34
C LEU A 99 -19.73 5.51 -9.37
N LYS A 100 -19.44 6.80 -9.44
CA LYS A 100 -20.44 7.87 -9.47
C LYS A 100 -21.40 7.74 -10.66
N ASP A 101 -20.90 7.32 -11.82
CA ASP A 101 -21.67 7.09 -13.03
C ASP A 101 -22.41 5.72 -13.02
N GLY A 102 -22.20 4.87 -12.01
CA GLY A 102 -22.79 3.52 -11.95
C GLY A 102 -22.24 2.55 -12.99
N LYS A 103 -21.02 2.79 -13.48
CA LYS A 103 -20.33 1.93 -14.45
C LYS A 103 -19.59 0.77 -13.81
N ILE A 104 -19.23 0.93 -12.53
CA ILE A 104 -18.65 -0.10 -11.68
C ILE A 104 -19.39 -0.15 -10.35
N ASP A 105 -19.32 -1.30 -9.67
CA ASP A 105 -20.02 -1.55 -8.41
C ASP A 105 -19.12 -1.30 -7.18
N ALA A 106 -17.83 -1.58 -7.30
CA ALA A 106 -16.84 -1.40 -6.24
C ALA A 106 -15.45 -1.04 -6.79
N ALA A 107 -14.59 -0.54 -5.92
CA ALA A 107 -13.22 -0.20 -6.30
C ALA A 107 -12.22 -0.49 -5.18
N PHE A 108 -11.01 -0.88 -5.58
CA PHE A 108 -9.82 -0.90 -4.75
C PHE A 108 -8.99 0.35 -4.98
N ILE A 109 -8.53 0.96 -3.89
CA ILE A 109 -7.49 1.99 -3.86
C ILE A 109 -6.47 1.59 -2.79
N VAL A 110 -5.19 1.73 -3.11
CA VAL A 110 -4.10 1.51 -2.15
C VAL A 110 -3.31 2.81 -2.05
N ALA A 111 -3.48 3.46 -0.93
CA ALA A 111 -2.89 4.76 -0.63
C ALA A 111 -3.03 5.08 0.87
N GLY A 112 -2.38 6.14 1.33
CA GLY A 112 -2.63 6.66 2.68
C GLY A 112 -4.10 7.06 2.87
N ALA A 113 -4.71 6.63 3.97
CA ALA A 113 -6.03 7.08 4.37
C ALA A 113 -5.92 8.34 5.29
N PRO A 114 -6.77 9.39 5.09
CA PRO A 114 -7.80 9.51 4.06
C PRO A 114 -7.24 9.77 2.64
N THR A 115 -7.86 9.16 1.64
CA THR A 115 -7.54 9.37 0.22
C THR A 115 -8.51 10.37 -0.39
N THR A 116 -7.99 11.35 -1.14
CA THR A 116 -8.79 12.45 -1.72
C THR A 116 -9.96 11.95 -2.56
N ALA A 117 -9.73 10.98 -3.47
CA ALA A 117 -10.77 10.44 -4.34
C ALA A 117 -11.96 9.83 -3.55
N ILE A 118 -11.66 9.10 -2.47
CA ILE A 118 -12.70 8.53 -1.59
C ILE A 118 -13.41 9.62 -0.81
N THR A 119 -12.67 10.60 -0.27
CA THR A 119 -13.24 11.72 0.49
C THR A 119 -14.21 12.55 -0.34
N GLU A 120 -13.86 12.86 -1.59
CA GLU A 120 -14.72 13.59 -2.53
C GLU A 120 -16.00 12.81 -2.83
N LEU A 121 -15.88 11.52 -3.11
CA LEU A 121 -17.02 10.66 -3.39
C LEU A 121 -17.94 10.52 -2.15
N ALA A 122 -17.35 10.28 -0.99
CA ALA A 122 -18.09 10.17 0.27
C ALA A 122 -18.85 11.46 0.62
N THR A 123 -18.27 12.63 0.34
CA THR A 123 -18.90 13.93 0.58
C THR A 123 -20.12 14.17 -0.30
N THR A 124 -20.08 13.70 -1.55
CA THR A 124 -21.12 14.01 -2.56
C THR A 124 -22.19 12.95 -2.70
N ASN A 125 -21.84 11.68 -2.53
CA ASN A 125 -22.69 10.53 -2.89
C ASN A 125 -22.90 9.51 -1.77
N GLY A 126 -22.04 9.55 -0.74
CA GLY A 126 -21.93 8.49 0.26
C GLY A 126 -21.10 7.30 -0.25
N VAL A 127 -20.33 6.72 0.66
CA VAL A 127 -19.47 5.55 0.39
C VAL A 127 -19.59 4.56 1.54
N TYR A 128 -19.60 3.28 1.19
CA TYR A 128 -19.54 2.17 2.13
C TYR A 128 -18.17 1.50 2.01
N MET A 129 -17.37 1.59 3.08
CA MET A 129 -16.12 0.88 3.17
C MET A 129 -16.38 -0.59 3.50
N ILE A 130 -15.64 -1.50 2.88
CA ILE A 130 -15.77 -2.95 3.07
C ILE A 130 -14.56 -3.44 3.87
N ASN A 131 -14.82 -4.18 4.95
CA ASN A 131 -13.76 -4.78 5.76
C ASN A 131 -12.99 -5.86 4.99
N ILE A 132 -11.68 -5.88 5.22
CA ILE A 132 -10.79 -6.97 4.86
C ILE A 132 -10.32 -7.57 6.18
N ASP A 133 -11.10 -8.49 6.75
CA ASP A 133 -10.92 -9.02 8.09
C ASP A 133 -10.98 -10.56 8.15
N GLY A 134 -11.00 -11.10 9.36
CA GLY A 134 -11.19 -12.53 9.62
C GLY A 134 -10.24 -13.42 8.82
N ALA A 135 -10.77 -14.48 8.22
CA ALA A 135 -9.99 -15.49 7.51
C ALA A 135 -9.27 -14.93 6.26
N ILE A 136 -9.85 -13.92 5.59
CA ILE A 136 -9.24 -13.26 4.43
C ILE A 136 -7.96 -12.56 4.85
N ARG A 137 -8.05 -11.67 5.85
CA ARG A 137 -6.88 -10.98 6.38
C ARG A 137 -5.83 -11.95 6.89
N ASP A 138 -6.23 -12.92 7.72
CA ASP A 138 -5.32 -13.85 8.37
C ASP A 138 -4.57 -14.72 7.35
N SER A 139 -5.21 -15.13 6.25
CA SER A 139 -4.57 -15.83 5.13
C SER A 139 -3.52 -14.95 4.45
N ILE A 140 -3.86 -13.70 4.13
CA ILE A 140 -2.92 -12.77 3.47
C ILE A 140 -1.70 -12.53 4.36
N LEU A 141 -1.89 -12.26 5.66
CA LEU A 141 -0.80 -12.01 6.59
C LEU A 141 0.10 -13.24 6.80
N SER A 142 -0.45 -14.45 6.67
CA SER A 142 0.33 -15.70 6.74
C SER A 142 1.20 -15.92 5.51
N ASP A 143 0.68 -15.59 4.34
CA ASP A 143 1.31 -15.93 3.05
C ASP A 143 2.26 -14.84 2.54
N CYS A 144 2.09 -13.61 3.00
CA CYS A 144 2.76 -12.43 2.45
C CYS A 144 3.35 -11.54 3.57
N PRO A 145 4.66 -11.62 3.84
CA PRO A 145 5.31 -10.97 4.99
C PRO A 145 5.37 -9.43 4.91
N TYR A 146 5.08 -8.85 3.76
CA TYR A 146 5.06 -7.40 3.53
C TYR A 146 3.72 -6.73 3.87
N TYR A 147 2.68 -7.52 4.17
CA TYR A 147 1.42 -6.96 4.69
C TYR A 147 1.43 -6.87 6.21
N THR A 148 0.74 -5.87 6.72
CA THR A 148 0.40 -5.75 8.13
C THR A 148 -1.09 -5.46 8.31
N SER A 149 -1.66 -5.86 9.46
CA SER A 149 -3.03 -5.50 9.82
C SER A 149 -3.12 -4.00 10.09
N TYR A 150 -4.19 -3.38 9.61
CA TYR A 150 -4.45 -1.96 9.82
C TYR A 150 -5.94 -1.72 10.08
N GLN A 151 -6.24 -0.69 10.82
CA GLN A 151 -7.60 -0.23 11.06
C GLN A 151 -7.73 1.22 10.62
N ILE A 152 -8.60 1.49 9.64
CA ILE A 152 -8.97 2.86 9.27
C ILE A 152 -9.90 3.38 10.39
N PRO A 153 -9.53 4.44 11.11
CA PRO A 153 -10.32 4.94 12.22
C PRO A 153 -11.72 5.39 11.78
N ALA A 154 -12.70 5.25 12.66
CA ALA A 154 -14.02 5.83 12.46
C ALA A 154 -13.92 7.33 12.21
N GLY A 155 -14.76 7.85 11.31
CA GLY A 155 -14.76 9.26 10.94
C GLY A 155 -13.64 9.69 9.98
N THR A 156 -12.83 8.75 9.46
CA THR A 156 -11.83 9.06 8.42
C THR A 156 -12.49 9.59 7.16
N TYR A 157 -13.63 9.02 6.78
CA TYR A 157 -14.43 9.48 5.64
C TYR A 157 -15.82 9.95 6.08
N PRO A 158 -16.42 10.94 5.39
CA PRO A 158 -17.80 11.35 5.65
C PRO A 158 -18.77 10.15 5.61
N GLY A 159 -19.52 9.93 6.70
CA GLY A 159 -20.49 8.85 6.83
C GLY A 159 -19.91 7.49 7.21
N GLN A 160 -18.61 7.40 7.48
CA GLN A 160 -17.98 6.21 8.04
C GLN A 160 -17.96 6.32 9.56
N ASP A 161 -19.01 5.81 10.22
CA ASP A 161 -19.21 5.92 11.68
C ASP A 161 -18.46 4.85 12.47
N GLU A 162 -18.11 3.72 11.82
CA GLU A 162 -17.40 2.60 12.44
C GLU A 162 -15.97 2.48 11.87
N PRO A 163 -15.02 1.95 12.64
CA PRO A 163 -13.70 1.65 12.13
C PRO A 163 -13.77 0.54 11.06
N VAL A 164 -12.81 0.54 10.12
CA VAL A 164 -12.75 -0.45 9.04
C VAL A 164 -11.46 -1.25 9.15
N GLU A 165 -11.59 -2.56 9.37
CA GLU A 165 -10.47 -3.49 9.39
C GLU A 165 -9.95 -3.71 7.98
N THR A 166 -8.64 -3.68 7.81
CA THR A 166 -7.98 -3.89 6.52
C THR A 166 -6.54 -4.31 6.69
N ILE A 167 -5.82 -4.34 5.57
CA ILE A 167 -4.38 -4.59 5.49
C ILE A 167 -3.67 -3.39 4.87
N THR A 168 -2.39 -3.29 5.10
CA THR A 168 -1.54 -2.25 4.54
C THR A 168 -0.20 -2.81 4.09
N VAL A 169 0.35 -2.21 3.05
CA VAL A 169 1.76 -2.28 2.67
C VAL A 169 2.43 -0.97 3.03
N LYS A 170 3.72 -0.83 2.83
CA LYS A 170 4.44 0.38 3.20
C LYS A 170 4.91 1.13 1.95
N ALA A 171 4.71 2.43 1.90
CA ALA A 171 5.41 3.29 0.98
C ALA A 171 6.90 3.29 1.35
N THR A 172 7.77 3.04 0.38
CA THR A 172 9.20 2.84 0.62
C THR A 172 10.01 3.66 -0.38
N ILE A 173 11.18 4.11 0.03
CA ILE A 173 12.16 4.68 -0.89
C ILE A 173 13.24 3.64 -1.17
N VAL A 174 13.50 3.43 -2.45
CA VAL A 174 14.62 2.64 -2.94
C VAL A 174 15.59 3.52 -3.71
N VAL A 175 16.85 3.16 -3.63
CA VAL A 175 17.96 3.83 -4.32
C VAL A 175 18.77 2.81 -5.11
N SER A 176 19.53 3.25 -6.12
CA SER A 176 20.48 2.36 -6.78
C SER A 176 21.55 1.90 -5.78
N GLU A 177 21.94 0.62 -5.84
CA GLU A 177 23.02 0.09 -5.02
C GLU A 177 24.39 0.79 -5.27
N ASN A 178 24.53 1.43 -6.43
CA ASN A 178 25.75 2.11 -6.87
C ASN A 178 25.80 3.61 -6.49
N LEU A 179 24.80 4.14 -5.78
CA LEU A 179 24.92 5.48 -5.20
C LEU A 179 26.01 5.49 -4.12
N ASP A 180 26.69 6.61 -3.98
CA ASP A 180 27.69 6.73 -2.92
C ASP A 180 27.03 6.85 -1.53
N ASP A 181 27.72 6.29 -0.53
CA ASP A 181 27.19 6.18 0.83
C ASP A 181 26.88 7.54 1.46
N ASP A 182 27.69 8.57 1.16
CA ASP A 182 27.48 9.91 1.73
C ASP A 182 26.19 10.54 1.15
N THR A 183 25.96 10.40 -0.15
CA THR A 183 24.72 10.86 -0.78
C THR A 183 23.49 10.18 -0.16
N VAL A 184 23.51 8.86 0.01
CA VAL A 184 22.36 8.15 0.58
C VAL A 184 22.19 8.45 2.07
N TYR A 185 23.29 8.63 2.81
CA TYR A 185 23.25 9.11 4.19
C TYR A 185 22.55 10.48 4.28
N ASP A 186 22.98 11.44 3.46
CA ASP A 186 22.39 12.78 3.44
C ASP A 186 20.91 12.78 3.04
N MET A 187 20.53 11.92 2.08
CA MET A 187 19.11 11.72 1.72
C MET A 187 18.30 11.18 2.87
N THR A 188 18.82 10.20 3.62
CA THR A 188 18.16 9.61 4.77
C THR A 188 18.01 10.63 5.90
N ALA A 189 19.08 11.35 6.23
CA ALA A 189 19.08 12.42 7.19
C ALA A 189 18.09 13.53 6.83
N ALA A 190 18.07 13.97 5.56
CA ALA A 190 17.15 15.02 5.10
C ALA A 190 15.67 14.66 5.30
N ILE A 191 15.31 13.37 5.23
CA ILE A 191 13.94 12.94 5.45
C ILE A 191 13.61 12.87 6.95
N PHE A 192 14.45 12.20 7.74
CA PHE A 192 14.11 11.87 9.12
C PHE A 192 14.46 12.99 10.10
N ASP A 193 15.49 13.81 9.84
CA ASP A 193 15.79 15.00 10.64
C ASP A 193 14.73 16.11 10.47
N HIS A 194 13.98 16.10 9.35
CA HIS A 194 12.92 17.03 9.04
C HIS A 194 11.51 16.41 9.09
N ALA A 195 11.35 15.26 9.76
CA ALA A 195 10.06 14.57 9.85
C ALA A 195 8.95 15.46 10.41
N ASP A 196 9.22 16.27 11.44
CA ASP A 196 8.27 17.20 12.04
C ASP A 196 7.85 18.31 11.07
N GLU A 197 8.76 18.81 10.23
CA GLU A 197 8.44 19.81 9.20
C GLU A 197 7.53 19.19 8.14
N ILE A 198 7.82 17.96 7.69
CA ILE A 198 7.00 17.21 6.74
C ILE A 198 5.60 16.97 7.35
N ALA A 199 5.51 16.57 8.63
CA ALA A 199 4.25 16.35 9.32
C ALA A 199 3.41 17.62 9.41
N SER A 200 4.02 18.79 9.54
CA SER A 200 3.30 20.08 9.57
C SER A 200 2.60 20.42 8.25
N GLU A 201 3.12 19.91 7.14
CA GLU A 201 2.60 20.17 5.78
C GLU A 201 1.73 19.01 5.26
N ASN A 202 1.96 17.78 5.76
CA ASN A 202 1.24 16.58 5.33
C ASN A 202 1.04 15.63 6.50
N ALA A 203 -0.22 15.30 6.82
CA ALA A 203 -0.57 14.41 7.93
C ALA A 203 0.13 13.03 7.88
N LYS A 204 0.48 12.52 6.69
CA LYS A 204 1.26 11.28 6.56
C LYS A 204 2.70 11.41 7.05
N GLY A 205 3.21 12.62 7.20
CA GLY A 205 4.48 12.88 7.86
C GLY A 205 4.51 12.46 9.33
N GLU A 206 3.37 12.39 10.00
CA GLU A 206 3.28 11.87 11.39
C GLU A 206 3.70 10.40 11.52
N GLU A 207 3.67 9.64 10.43
CA GLU A 207 4.12 8.25 10.39
C GLU A 207 5.63 8.12 10.17
N LEU A 208 6.32 9.20 9.82
CA LEU A 208 7.77 9.19 9.62
C LEU A 208 8.49 9.03 10.96
N SER A 209 9.07 7.86 11.16
CA SER A 209 9.94 7.57 12.32
C SER A 209 10.99 6.55 11.93
N LEU A 210 12.09 6.55 12.63
CA LEU A 210 13.18 5.59 12.37
C LEU A 210 12.74 4.15 12.63
N GLU A 211 11.89 3.92 13.62
CA GLU A 211 11.30 2.61 13.90
C GLU A 211 10.42 2.16 12.73
N ASN A 212 9.51 3.02 12.27
CA ASN A 212 8.64 2.70 11.13
C ASN A 212 9.44 2.50 9.84
N ALA A 213 10.50 3.27 9.65
CA ALA A 213 11.36 3.20 8.46
C ALA A 213 12.11 1.87 8.32
N THR A 214 12.40 1.21 9.44
CA THR A 214 13.24 0.00 9.47
C THR A 214 12.45 -1.28 9.71
N THR A 215 11.24 -1.18 10.28
CA THR A 215 10.42 -2.35 10.59
C THR A 215 9.74 -2.93 9.34
N GLY A 216 9.83 -4.26 9.17
CA GLY A 216 9.13 -4.99 8.10
C GLY A 216 9.72 -4.80 6.71
N MET A 217 10.93 -4.27 6.60
CA MET A 217 11.66 -4.22 5.33
C MET A 217 12.28 -5.58 5.02
N THR A 218 11.99 -6.08 3.83
CA THR A 218 12.43 -7.42 3.38
C THR A 218 13.64 -7.36 2.43
N ILE A 219 14.03 -6.17 2.00
CA ILE A 219 15.13 -5.94 1.07
C ILE A 219 16.27 -5.23 1.81
N PRO A 220 17.53 -5.58 1.52
CA PRO A 220 18.70 -4.97 2.18
C PRO A 220 18.71 -3.45 2.08
N PHE A 221 19.15 -2.81 3.15
CA PHE A 221 19.36 -1.37 3.18
C PHE A 221 20.66 -0.98 2.45
N HIS A 222 20.70 0.23 1.93
CA HIS A 222 21.92 0.83 1.45
C HIS A 222 22.86 1.15 2.62
N GLU A 223 24.17 0.98 2.41
CA GLU A 223 25.18 1.20 3.47
C GLU A 223 25.13 2.63 4.03
N GLY A 224 24.88 3.64 3.18
CA GLY A 224 24.69 5.03 3.62
C GLY A 224 23.47 5.20 4.54
N ALA A 225 22.34 4.59 4.22
CA ALA A 225 21.16 4.60 5.07
C ALA A 225 21.41 3.84 6.39
N ALA A 226 22.04 2.67 6.30
CA ALA A 226 22.41 1.87 7.47
C ALA A 226 23.31 2.62 8.45
N ARG A 227 24.26 3.42 7.92
CA ARG A 227 25.12 4.30 8.74
C ARG A 227 24.29 5.32 9.52
N TYR A 228 23.35 5.99 8.88
CA TYR A 228 22.46 6.93 9.54
C TYR A 228 21.64 6.26 10.66
N TYR A 229 21.03 5.10 10.37
CA TYR A 229 20.27 4.36 11.38
C TYR A 229 21.13 3.88 12.54
N ALA A 230 22.36 3.44 12.28
CA ALA A 230 23.30 3.00 13.31
C ALA A 230 23.68 4.13 14.27
N GLU A 231 23.85 5.36 13.80
CA GLU A 231 24.10 6.54 14.62
C GLU A 231 22.92 6.85 15.57
N HIS A 232 21.70 6.40 15.18
CA HIS A 232 20.49 6.51 16.00
C HIS A 232 20.17 5.21 16.79
N GLY A 233 21.13 4.27 16.87
CA GLY A 233 21.00 3.05 17.67
C GLY A 233 20.20 1.92 17.04
N ILE A 234 19.88 2.00 15.74
CA ILE A 234 19.14 0.98 14.98
C ILE A 234 20.09 0.26 14.03
N THR A 235 20.12 -1.07 14.10
CA THR A 235 20.91 -1.89 13.16
C THR A 235 19.96 -2.48 12.11
N VAL A 236 20.31 -2.33 10.83
CA VAL A 236 19.57 -2.87 9.69
C VAL A 236 20.46 -3.79 8.85
N ASP A 237 19.83 -4.70 8.11
CA ASP A 237 20.55 -5.61 7.21
C ASP A 237 20.92 -4.90 5.90
N THR A 238 22.19 -5.01 5.49
CA THR A 238 22.70 -4.43 4.23
C THR A 238 23.10 -5.49 3.20
N LYS A 239 23.00 -6.79 3.55
CA LYS A 239 23.54 -7.85 2.68
C LYS A 239 22.48 -8.72 2.03
N GLY A 240 21.31 -8.84 2.68
CA GLY A 240 20.30 -9.84 2.33
C GLY A 240 20.79 -11.27 2.63
N GLU A 241 19.96 -12.09 3.24
CA GLU A 241 20.23 -13.52 3.38
C GLU A 241 19.93 -14.28 2.09
#